data_8c62fa6770dfacea574b46876ed310fb
#
_entry.id   8c62fa6770dfacea574b46876ed310fb
#
_cell.length_a   1.000
_cell.length_b   1.000
_cell.length_c   1.000
_cell.angle_alpha   90.00
_cell.angle_beta   90.00
_cell.angle_gamma   90.00
#
_symmetry.space_group_name_H-M   'P 1'
#
loop_
_entity.id
_entity.type
_entity.pdbx_description
1 polymer ?
#
loop_
_entity_poly.entity_id
_entity_poly.type
_entity_poly.pdbx_seq_one_letter_code
_entity_poly.pdbx_strand_id
1 'polypeptide(L)'
;MSAYPDASFLCSLYRLQRNSYEAVNYHKSMPSRLCVSSLLLLEFRQSIRFQMRLFALDRSKGFAKTEGMAMLRALQSDLAQGVFEMTAPDWADVHRIADMLSEKYTEENGHRMTDILHVASAIHLGSEVFLTFDANQKRLAEASGMEVPL
;
A
#
# COMPACT_ATOMS: atom_id res chain seq x y z
N MET A 1 -5.29 -15.44 8.93
CA MET A 1 -4.12 -14.54 8.80
C MET A 1 -4.55 -13.33 7.98
N SER A 2 -4.64 -12.17 8.60
CA SER A 2 -5.02 -10.93 7.91
C SER A 2 -3.77 -10.22 7.39
N ALA A 3 -3.82 -9.74 6.15
CA ALA A 3 -2.73 -9.05 5.52
C ALA A 3 -3.14 -7.63 5.10
N TYR A 4 -2.26 -6.67 5.34
CA TYR A 4 -2.42 -5.28 4.94
C TYR A 4 -1.38 -4.92 3.87
N PRO A 5 -1.79 -4.51 2.67
CA PRO A 5 -0.89 -4.07 1.62
C PRO A 5 -0.61 -2.57 1.72
N ASP A 6 0.54 -2.13 1.23
CA ASP A 6 0.78 -0.73 0.93
C ASP A 6 0.52 -0.40 -0.56
N ALA A 7 0.73 0.86 -0.94
CA ALA A 7 0.53 1.29 -2.32
C ALA A 7 1.53 0.65 -3.30
N SER A 8 2.74 0.30 -2.86
CA SER A 8 3.73 -0.36 -3.71
C SER A 8 3.29 -1.76 -4.14
N PHE A 9 2.69 -2.50 -3.21
CA PHE A 9 2.10 -3.81 -3.50
C PHE A 9 0.91 -3.69 -4.45
N LEU A 10 -0.03 -2.77 -4.18
CA LEU A 10 -1.18 -2.55 -5.07
C LEU A 10 -0.74 -2.13 -6.48
N CYS A 11 0.23 -1.24 -6.61
CA CYS A 11 0.76 -0.86 -7.92
C CYS A 11 1.30 -2.07 -8.71
N SER A 12 1.93 -3.02 -8.02
CA SER A 12 2.45 -4.24 -8.64
C SER A 12 1.36 -5.18 -9.15
N LEU A 13 0.15 -5.12 -8.58
CA LEU A 13 -1.01 -5.87 -9.08
C LEU A 13 -1.61 -5.28 -10.36
N TYR A 14 -1.56 -3.96 -10.53
CA TYR A 14 -2.29 -3.25 -11.60
C TYR A 14 -1.40 -2.76 -12.75
N ARG A 15 -0.10 -2.72 -12.56
CA ARG A 15 0.85 -2.33 -13.59
C ARG A 15 1.99 -3.34 -13.67
N LEU A 16 2.27 -3.84 -14.87
CA LEU A 16 3.38 -4.77 -15.08
C LEU A 16 4.71 -4.08 -14.74
N GLN A 17 5.38 -4.59 -13.75
CA GLN A 17 6.68 -4.15 -13.26
C GLN A 17 7.45 -5.33 -12.66
N ARG A 18 8.69 -5.10 -12.20
CA ARG A 18 9.59 -6.15 -11.71
C ARG A 18 8.94 -7.09 -10.68
N ASN A 19 8.14 -6.54 -9.78
CA ASN A 19 7.56 -7.28 -8.65
C ASN A 19 6.17 -7.86 -8.94
N SER A 20 5.61 -7.66 -10.15
CA SER A 20 4.22 -8.03 -10.45
C SER A 20 3.97 -9.53 -10.38
N TYR A 21 4.91 -10.34 -10.84
CA TYR A 21 4.77 -11.80 -10.78
C TYR A 21 4.66 -12.31 -9.34
N GLU A 22 5.52 -11.80 -8.47
CA GLU A 22 5.53 -12.14 -7.05
C GLU A 22 4.27 -11.65 -6.33
N ALA A 23 3.86 -10.40 -6.56
CA ALA A 23 2.65 -9.82 -5.99
C ALA A 23 1.39 -10.60 -6.40
N VAL A 24 1.23 -10.90 -7.69
CA VAL A 24 0.07 -11.63 -8.22
C VAL A 24 0.01 -13.05 -7.67
N ASN A 25 1.15 -13.75 -7.62
CA ASN A 25 1.18 -15.11 -7.09
C ASN A 25 0.86 -15.12 -5.59
N TYR A 26 1.43 -14.20 -4.84
CA TYR A 26 1.11 -14.08 -3.41
C TYR A 26 -0.38 -13.82 -3.20
N HIS A 27 -0.95 -12.82 -3.90
CA HIS A 27 -2.38 -12.49 -3.79
C HIS A 27 -3.28 -13.67 -4.14
N LYS A 28 -2.96 -14.44 -5.20
CA LYS A 28 -3.72 -15.63 -5.57
C LYS A 28 -3.65 -16.77 -4.55
N SER A 29 -2.55 -16.86 -3.80
CA SER A 29 -2.36 -17.90 -2.79
C SER A 29 -3.00 -17.58 -1.44
N MET A 30 -3.45 -16.33 -1.24
CA MET A 30 -4.03 -15.91 0.03
C MET A 30 -5.37 -16.60 0.33
N PRO A 31 -5.55 -17.09 1.55
CA PRO A 31 -6.82 -17.72 1.97
C PRO A 31 -7.94 -16.71 2.22
N SER A 32 -7.60 -15.43 2.39
CA SER A 32 -8.53 -14.33 2.71
C SER A 32 -8.33 -13.15 1.77
N ARG A 33 -9.33 -12.26 1.73
CA ARG A 33 -9.24 -11.02 0.95
C ARG A 33 -8.21 -10.08 1.57
N LEU A 34 -7.57 -9.28 0.72
CA LEU A 34 -6.75 -8.17 1.18
C LEU A 34 -7.61 -7.08 1.80
N CYS A 35 -7.22 -6.63 2.97
CA CYS A 35 -7.82 -5.46 3.62
C CYS A 35 -7.30 -4.17 2.98
N VAL A 36 -8.20 -3.29 2.58
CA VAL A 36 -7.85 -1.98 2.03
C VAL A 36 -8.58 -0.88 2.79
N SER A 37 -7.87 0.20 3.10
CA SER A 37 -8.42 1.38 3.76
C SER A 37 -8.60 2.54 2.78
N SER A 38 -9.39 3.54 3.18
CA SER A 38 -9.54 4.77 2.40
C SER A 38 -8.21 5.51 2.20
N LEU A 39 -7.32 5.47 3.19
CA LEU A 39 -5.96 6.03 3.09
C LEU A 39 -5.17 5.35 1.97
N LEU A 40 -5.14 4.02 1.97
CA LEU A 40 -4.43 3.23 0.97
C LEU A 40 -4.95 3.50 -0.44
N LEU A 41 -6.27 3.55 -0.61
CA LEU A 41 -6.89 3.83 -1.91
C LEU A 41 -6.61 5.27 -2.38
N LEU A 42 -6.59 6.23 -1.47
CA LEU A 42 -6.23 7.61 -1.78
C LEU A 42 -4.77 7.70 -2.24
N GLU A 43 -3.84 7.08 -1.51
CA GLU A 43 -2.43 7.08 -1.88
C GLU A 43 -2.21 6.40 -3.24
N PHE A 44 -2.80 5.23 -3.47
CA PHE A 44 -2.72 4.53 -4.74
C PHE A 44 -3.20 5.40 -5.91
N ARG A 45 -4.39 6.00 -5.79
CA ARG A 45 -4.94 6.88 -6.82
C ARG A 45 -4.08 8.13 -7.04
N GLN A 46 -3.59 8.73 -5.96
CA GLN A 46 -2.73 9.91 -6.02
C GLN A 46 -1.39 9.57 -6.71
N SER A 47 -0.80 8.43 -6.41
CA SER A 47 0.45 8.00 -7.04
C SER A 47 0.29 7.82 -8.56
N ILE A 48 -0.83 7.21 -9.01
CA ILE A 48 -1.13 7.06 -10.44
C ILE A 48 -1.29 8.41 -11.11
N ARG A 49 -2.05 9.32 -10.52
CA ARG A 49 -2.26 10.67 -11.06
C ARG A 49 -0.95 11.46 -11.15
N PHE A 50 -0.09 11.28 -10.17
CA PHE A 50 1.23 11.92 -10.16
C PHE A 50 2.13 11.36 -11.29
N GLN A 51 2.14 10.04 -11.51
CA GLN A 51 2.88 9.42 -12.60
C GLN A 51 2.37 9.89 -13.98
N MET A 52 1.06 10.03 -14.17
CA MET A 52 0.49 10.61 -15.39
C MET A 52 0.96 12.06 -15.61
N ARG A 53 1.05 12.87 -14.55
CA ARG A 53 1.58 14.23 -14.63
C ARG A 53 3.06 14.24 -15.00
N LEU A 54 3.88 13.38 -14.40
CA LEU A 54 5.31 13.30 -14.73
C LEU A 54 5.50 12.97 -16.22
N PHE A 55 4.75 12.03 -16.76
CA PHE A 55 4.81 11.66 -18.18
C PHE A 55 4.36 12.81 -19.10
N ALA A 56 3.35 13.56 -18.70
CA ALA A 56 2.90 14.72 -19.47
C ALA A 56 3.96 15.82 -19.59
N LEU A 57 4.78 15.97 -18.53
CA LEU A 57 5.88 16.97 -18.47
C LEU A 57 7.18 16.44 -19.10
N ASP A 58 7.46 15.16 -18.92
CA ASP A 58 8.66 14.49 -19.41
C ASP A 58 8.35 13.02 -19.71
N ARG A 59 8.29 12.66 -20.99
CA ARG A 59 7.92 11.32 -21.46
C ARG A 59 8.89 10.21 -21.07
N SER A 60 10.04 10.54 -20.53
CA SER A 60 10.98 9.57 -19.95
C SER A 60 10.60 9.15 -18.51
N LYS A 61 9.60 9.81 -17.91
CA LYS A 61 9.16 9.60 -16.53
C LYS A 61 7.70 9.20 -16.46
N GLY A 62 7.34 8.45 -15.42
CA GLY A 62 5.95 8.05 -15.20
C GLY A 62 5.38 7.18 -16.31
N PHE A 63 4.09 7.32 -16.57
CA PHE A 63 3.37 6.59 -17.63
C PHE A 63 2.21 7.39 -18.20
N ALA A 64 1.78 7.00 -19.42
CA ALA A 64 0.74 7.70 -20.16
C ALA A 64 -0.62 7.71 -19.42
N LYS A 65 -1.40 8.75 -19.69
CA LYS A 65 -2.76 8.89 -19.13
C LYS A 65 -3.65 7.68 -19.42
N THR A 66 -3.54 7.10 -20.61
CA THR A 66 -4.31 5.90 -21.00
C THR A 66 -4.01 4.71 -20.10
N GLU A 67 -2.75 4.50 -19.76
CA GLU A 67 -2.31 3.45 -18.83
C GLU A 67 -2.81 3.71 -17.42
N GLY A 68 -2.62 4.92 -16.90
CA GLY A 68 -3.09 5.30 -15.56
C GLY A 68 -4.61 5.19 -15.42
N MET A 69 -5.37 5.62 -16.41
CA MET A 69 -6.84 5.48 -16.41
C MET A 69 -7.28 4.02 -16.47
N ALA A 70 -6.55 3.14 -17.16
CA ALA A 70 -6.82 1.70 -17.16
C ALA A 70 -6.61 1.09 -15.76
N MET A 71 -5.54 1.47 -15.06
CA MET A 71 -5.29 1.04 -13.68
C MET A 71 -6.42 1.48 -12.72
N LEU A 72 -6.84 2.74 -12.82
CA LEU A 72 -7.92 3.27 -11.97
C LEU A 72 -9.26 2.56 -12.23
N ARG A 73 -9.57 2.25 -13.50
CA ARG A 73 -10.78 1.47 -13.85
C ARG A 73 -10.71 0.03 -13.35
N ALA A 74 -9.54 -0.61 -13.46
CA ALA A 74 -9.34 -1.97 -12.96
C ALA A 74 -9.54 -2.04 -11.44
N LEU A 75 -8.94 -1.12 -10.69
CA LEU A 75 -9.18 -1.02 -9.24
C LEU A 75 -10.66 -0.82 -8.91
N GLN A 76 -11.34 0.09 -9.61
CA GLN A 76 -12.77 0.36 -9.38
C GLN A 76 -13.63 -0.89 -9.65
N SER A 77 -13.31 -1.65 -10.68
CA SER A 77 -13.97 -2.91 -10.99
C SER A 77 -13.77 -3.96 -9.88
N ASP A 78 -12.54 -4.11 -9.41
CA ASP A 78 -12.21 -5.07 -8.35
C ASP A 78 -12.87 -4.71 -7.02
N LEU A 79 -12.94 -3.42 -6.67
CA LEU A 79 -13.69 -2.95 -5.51
C LEU A 79 -15.18 -3.28 -5.63
N ALA A 80 -15.78 -3.05 -6.79
CA ALA A 80 -17.20 -3.34 -7.04
C ALA A 80 -17.50 -4.84 -7.00
N GLN A 81 -16.55 -5.69 -7.39
CA GLN A 81 -16.67 -7.15 -7.36
C GLN A 81 -16.32 -7.75 -5.99
N GLY A 82 -15.89 -6.95 -5.04
CA GLY A 82 -15.52 -7.42 -3.70
C GLY A 82 -14.24 -8.26 -3.68
N VAL A 83 -13.30 -7.99 -4.57
CA VAL A 83 -11.96 -8.62 -4.57
C VAL A 83 -11.19 -8.25 -3.31
N PHE A 84 -11.39 -7.03 -2.83
CA PHE A 84 -10.80 -6.52 -1.58
C PHE A 84 -11.86 -6.37 -0.48
N GLU A 85 -11.42 -6.45 0.75
CA GLU A 85 -12.22 -6.13 1.93
C GLU A 85 -11.97 -4.68 2.34
N MET A 86 -13.01 -3.84 2.24
CA MET A 86 -12.93 -2.46 2.71
C MET A 86 -12.94 -2.41 4.23
N THR A 87 -11.93 -1.79 4.81
CA THR A 87 -11.82 -1.60 6.26
C THR A 87 -11.90 -0.12 6.63
N ALA A 88 -12.51 0.16 7.77
CA ALA A 88 -12.65 1.51 8.33
C ALA A 88 -11.94 1.56 9.69
N PRO A 89 -10.62 1.82 9.73
CA PRO A 89 -9.91 1.95 10.99
C PRO A 89 -10.43 3.14 11.83
N ASP A 90 -10.32 3.05 13.15
CA ASP A 90 -10.44 4.23 14.00
C ASP A 90 -9.20 5.11 13.78
N TRP A 91 -9.37 6.19 13.05
CA TRP A 91 -8.28 7.09 12.71
C TRP A 91 -7.65 7.77 13.91
N ALA A 92 -8.38 8.01 14.98
CA ALA A 92 -7.81 8.57 16.21
C ALA A 92 -6.80 7.60 16.83
N ASP A 93 -7.14 6.32 16.88
CA ASP A 93 -6.21 5.29 17.36
C ASP A 93 -5.05 5.05 16.40
N VAL A 94 -5.29 5.04 15.08
CA VAL A 94 -4.22 4.97 14.07
C VAL A 94 -3.22 6.12 14.25
N HIS A 95 -3.69 7.35 14.44
CA HIS A 95 -2.81 8.50 14.65
C HIS A 95 -2.01 8.37 15.96
N ARG A 96 -2.62 7.86 17.02
CA ARG A 96 -1.92 7.59 18.28
C ARG A 96 -0.79 6.55 18.10
N ILE A 97 -1.06 5.46 17.40
CA ILE A 97 -0.05 4.44 17.07
C ILE A 97 1.03 5.04 16.16
N ALA A 98 0.65 5.81 15.16
CA ALA A 98 1.57 6.48 14.24
C ALA A 98 2.53 7.42 14.98
N ASP A 99 2.04 8.19 15.94
CA ASP A 99 2.86 9.08 16.75
C ASP A 99 3.88 8.30 17.58
N MET A 100 3.48 7.19 18.19
CA MET A 100 4.40 6.29 18.91
C MET A 100 5.49 5.71 17.99
N LEU A 101 5.13 5.29 16.76
CA LEU A 101 6.10 4.80 15.78
C LEU A 101 7.05 5.91 15.32
N SER A 102 6.52 7.11 15.08
CA SER A 102 7.30 8.29 14.71
C SER A 102 8.34 8.63 15.77
N GLU A 103 7.93 8.73 17.02
CA GLU A 103 8.82 9.00 18.16
C GLU A 103 9.95 7.97 18.24
N LYS A 104 9.62 6.70 18.05
CA LYS A 104 10.60 5.60 18.22
C LYS A 104 11.56 5.44 17.05
N TYR A 105 11.11 5.68 15.81
CA TYR A 105 11.86 5.24 14.62
C TYR A 105 12.22 6.35 13.62
N THR A 106 11.50 7.48 13.59
CA THR A 106 11.68 8.46 12.50
C THR A 106 13.01 9.18 12.56
N GLU A 107 13.44 9.59 13.75
CA GLU A 107 14.72 10.32 13.91
C GLU A 107 15.91 9.50 13.42
N GLU A 108 15.91 8.19 13.70
CA GLU A 108 17.00 7.30 13.31
C GLU A 108 16.88 6.82 11.85
N ASN A 109 15.68 6.51 11.38
CA ASN A 109 15.47 5.82 10.10
C ASN A 109 14.84 6.68 9.01
N GLY A 110 14.33 7.88 9.32
CA GLY A 110 13.81 8.83 8.36
C GLY A 110 12.52 8.42 7.66
N HIS A 111 11.54 7.88 8.40
CA HIS A 111 10.25 7.45 7.84
C HIS A 111 9.38 8.63 7.42
N ARG A 112 8.69 8.50 6.27
CA ARG A 112 7.66 9.45 5.84
C ARG A 112 6.35 9.20 6.59
N MET A 113 5.56 10.27 6.78
CA MET A 113 4.29 10.19 7.49
C MET A 113 3.34 9.13 6.91
N THR A 114 3.22 9.05 5.58
CA THR A 114 2.33 8.10 4.92
C THR A 114 2.75 6.65 5.20
N ASP A 115 4.04 6.35 5.19
CA ASP A 115 4.58 5.02 5.47
C ASP A 115 4.26 4.61 6.91
N ILE A 116 4.42 5.54 7.86
CA ILE A 116 4.06 5.33 9.27
C ILE A 116 2.55 5.09 9.42
N LEU A 117 1.70 5.84 8.73
CA LEU A 117 0.24 5.68 8.78
C LEU A 117 -0.21 4.32 8.26
N HIS A 118 0.43 3.77 7.24
CA HIS A 118 0.12 2.42 6.74
C HIS A 118 0.48 1.34 7.77
N VAL A 119 1.67 1.42 8.36
CA VAL A 119 2.09 0.46 9.38
C VAL A 119 1.21 0.59 10.63
N ALA A 120 0.88 1.81 11.05
CA ALA A 120 -0.04 2.05 12.16
C ALA A 120 -1.45 1.51 11.90
N SER A 121 -1.94 1.66 10.67
CA SER A 121 -3.23 1.09 10.26
C SER A 121 -3.23 -0.44 10.32
N ALA A 122 -2.16 -1.06 9.85
CA ALA A 122 -2.00 -2.52 9.92
C ALA A 122 -1.99 -3.02 11.37
N ILE A 123 -1.27 -2.33 12.26
CA ILE A 123 -1.24 -2.64 13.70
C ILE A 123 -2.64 -2.49 14.32
N HIS A 124 -3.32 -1.37 14.06
CA HIS A 124 -4.66 -1.11 14.57
C HIS A 124 -5.66 -2.18 14.14
N LEU A 125 -5.57 -2.65 12.90
CA LEU A 125 -6.44 -3.68 12.35
C LEU A 125 -6.05 -5.11 12.79
N GLY A 126 -4.98 -5.27 13.57
CA GLY A 126 -4.48 -6.57 14.00
C GLY A 126 -3.95 -7.42 12.86
N SER A 127 -3.40 -6.80 11.82
CA SER A 127 -2.79 -7.53 10.71
C SER A 127 -1.50 -8.22 11.14
N GLU A 128 -1.37 -9.48 10.78
CA GLU A 128 -0.18 -10.28 11.06
C GLU A 128 0.88 -10.12 9.97
N VAL A 129 0.44 -9.80 8.76
CA VAL A 129 1.27 -9.70 7.56
C VAL A 129 1.16 -8.30 6.96
N PHE A 130 2.30 -7.73 6.58
CA PHE A 130 2.40 -6.47 5.85
C PHE A 130 3.01 -6.71 4.48
N LEU A 131 2.34 -6.27 3.42
CA LEU A 131 2.75 -6.51 2.03
C LEU A 131 3.30 -5.22 1.41
N THR A 132 4.61 -5.20 1.19
CA THR A 132 5.32 -4.04 0.64
C THR A 132 6.52 -4.45 -0.19
N PHE A 133 6.86 -3.64 -1.19
CA PHE A 133 8.14 -3.70 -1.90
C PHE A 133 9.06 -2.51 -1.55
N ASP A 134 8.64 -1.68 -0.60
CA ASP A 134 9.46 -0.57 -0.08
C ASP A 134 10.31 -1.04 1.09
N ALA A 135 11.64 -0.99 0.94
CA ALA A 135 12.57 -1.48 1.96
C ALA A 135 12.48 -0.71 3.28
N ASN A 136 12.09 0.56 3.24
CA ASN A 136 11.96 1.39 4.45
C ASN A 136 10.69 1.02 5.23
N GLN A 137 9.57 0.82 4.52
CA GLN A 137 8.34 0.30 5.13
C GLN A 137 8.51 -1.13 5.65
N LYS A 138 9.22 -1.99 4.90
CA LYS A 138 9.53 -3.35 5.34
C LYS A 138 10.20 -3.35 6.72
N ARG A 139 11.26 -2.56 6.87
CA ARG A 139 11.97 -2.44 8.17
C ARG A 139 11.07 -1.98 9.30
N LEU A 140 10.20 -1.01 9.05
CA LEU A 140 9.27 -0.50 10.06
C LEU A 140 8.23 -1.56 10.46
N ALA A 141 7.66 -2.27 9.50
CA ALA A 141 6.68 -3.32 9.74
C ALA A 141 7.30 -4.50 10.51
N GLU A 142 8.49 -4.96 10.12
CA GLU A 142 9.23 -6.02 10.83
C GLU A 142 9.58 -5.60 12.26
N ALA A 143 10.07 -4.36 12.47
CA ALA A 143 10.36 -3.81 13.79
C ALA A 143 9.11 -3.70 14.67
N SER A 144 7.93 -3.63 14.06
CA SER A 144 6.63 -3.62 14.73
C SER A 144 6.03 -5.02 14.95
N GLY A 145 6.77 -6.08 14.61
CA GLY A 145 6.39 -7.48 14.86
C GLY A 145 5.53 -8.12 13.77
N MET A 146 5.38 -7.49 12.61
CA MET A 146 4.65 -8.09 11.49
C MET A 146 5.57 -8.92 10.60
N GLU A 147 5.00 -9.95 9.98
CA GLU A 147 5.68 -10.71 8.92
C GLU A 147 5.62 -9.91 7.60
N VAL A 148 6.75 -9.83 6.90
CA VAL A 148 6.85 -9.17 5.58
C VAL A 148 7.46 -10.16 4.59
N PRO A 149 6.62 -10.96 3.89
CA PRO A 149 7.09 -12.09 3.08
C PRO A 149 7.66 -11.69 1.71
N LEU A 150 7.54 -10.40 1.31
CA LEU A 150 7.93 -9.88 -0.01
C LEU A 150 9.09 -8.91 0.07
#